data_d042b5b407b2dc960b0a70146f1941c5
#
_entry.id   d042b5b407b2dc960b0a70146f1941c5
#
_cell.length_a   1.000
_cell.length_b   1.000
_cell.length_c   1.000
_cell.angle_alpha   90.00
_cell.angle_beta   90.00
_cell.angle_gamma   90.00
#
_symmetry.space_group_name_H-M   'P 1'
#
loop_
_entity.id
_entity.type
_entity.pdbx_description
1 polymer ?
#
loop_
_entity_poly.entity_id
_entity_poly.type
_entity_poly.pdbx_seq_one_letter_code
_entity_poly.pdbx_strand_id
1 'polypeptide(L)'
;MFLILKNDFDLIDIFDEVYKNNRTKTAELQKLLLQAAMQGDEEAIRLYEAAAEELALIIGAVYRKLEFSGDTIVSYSGGLFHAGDFILKPLVRKLEENGICLCPPKYSPVQGAALLAAREYSRDGEFLSRIKAGLE
;
A
#
# COMPACT_ATOMS: atom_id res chain seq x y z
N MET A 1 -15.51 -13.83 -7.03
CA MET A 1 -16.26 -13.12 -5.98
C MET A 1 -17.49 -13.90 -5.50
N PHE A 2 -18.32 -14.44 -6.40
CA PHE A 2 -19.53 -15.21 -6.02
C PHE A 2 -19.29 -16.48 -5.18
N LEU A 3 -18.15 -17.14 -5.29
CA LEU A 3 -17.85 -18.39 -4.57
C LEU A 3 -17.45 -18.18 -3.09
N ILE A 4 -16.89 -17.02 -2.76
CA ILE A 4 -16.48 -16.69 -1.38
C ILE A 4 -17.66 -16.18 -0.56
N LEU A 5 -18.63 -15.53 -1.21
CA LEU A 5 -19.85 -15.04 -0.58
C LEU A 5 -20.89 -16.15 -0.29
N LYS A 6 -20.60 -17.40 -0.69
CA LYS A 6 -21.51 -18.53 -0.48
C LYS A 6 -21.60 -19.03 0.97
N ASN A 7 -20.74 -18.56 1.84
CA ASN A 7 -20.75 -18.90 3.27
C ASN A 7 -20.94 -17.61 4.09
N ASP A 8 -22.19 -17.27 4.38
CA ASP A 8 -22.65 -16.37 5.45
C ASP A 8 -22.77 -14.86 5.21
N PHE A 9 -22.47 -14.30 4.02
CA PHE A 9 -22.72 -12.88 3.76
C PHE A 9 -23.64 -12.70 2.53
N ASP A 10 -24.84 -12.17 2.74
CA ASP A 10 -25.67 -11.65 1.66
C ASP A 10 -25.08 -10.29 1.19
N LEU A 11 -25.25 -9.96 -0.08
CA LEU A 11 -24.91 -8.64 -0.63
C LEU A 11 -25.48 -7.48 0.19
N ILE A 12 -26.65 -7.67 0.79
CA ILE A 12 -27.30 -6.71 1.67
C ILE A 12 -26.49 -6.48 2.95
N ASP A 13 -25.93 -7.55 3.54
CA ASP A 13 -25.11 -7.45 4.76
C ASP A 13 -23.81 -6.68 4.49
N ILE A 14 -23.21 -6.87 3.31
CA ILE A 14 -22.01 -6.13 2.88
C ILE A 14 -22.36 -4.65 2.69
N PHE A 15 -23.46 -4.34 2.02
CA PHE A 15 -23.93 -2.98 1.84
C PHE A 15 -24.19 -2.29 3.18
N ASP A 16 -24.91 -2.96 4.08
CA ASP A 16 -25.21 -2.43 5.40
C ASP A 16 -23.95 -2.15 6.21
N GLU A 17 -22.93 -3.00 6.14
CA GLU A 17 -21.68 -2.84 6.86
C GLU A 17 -20.82 -1.72 6.30
N VAL A 18 -20.78 -1.56 4.98
CA VAL A 18 -20.10 -0.45 4.30
C VAL A 18 -20.80 0.89 4.59
N TYR A 19 -22.15 0.92 4.56
CA TYR A 19 -22.92 2.15 4.85
C TYR A 19 -22.91 2.54 6.34
N LYS A 20 -22.75 1.60 7.26
CA LYS A 20 -22.57 1.89 8.70
C LYS A 20 -21.23 2.54 9.02
N ASN A 21 -20.41 2.79 7.99
CA ASN A 21 -19.14 3.53 8.09
C ASN A 21 -18.13 2.87 9.06
N ASN A 22 -18.15 1.57 9.19
CA ASN A 22 -17.20 0.82 10.00
C ASN A 22 -15.91 0.57 9.19
N ARG A 23 -14.97 1.52 9.24
CA ARG A 23 -13.69 1.46 8.50
C ARG A 23 -12.93 0.15 8.72
N THR A 24 -12.96 -0.39 9.92
CA THR A 24 -12.25 -1.64 10.27
C THR A 24 -12.83 -2.83 9.52
N LYS A 25 -14.15 -2.98 9.54
CA LYS A 25 -14.82 -4.07 8.84
C LYS A 25 -14.72 -3.93 7.32
N THR A 26 -14.84 -2.71 6.80
CA THR A 26 -14.61 -2.46 5.37
C THR A 26 -13.18 -2.85 4.96
N ALA A 27 -12.18 -2.56 5.81
CA ALA A 27 -10.80 -2.97 5.56
C ALA A 27 -10.62 -4.50 5.59
N GLU A 28 -11.44 -5.24 6.34
CA GLU A 28 -11.40 -6.71 6.37
C GLU A 28 -11.86 -7.34 5.05
N LEU A 29 -12.71 -6.65 4.27
CA LEU A 29 -13.12 -7.09 2.93
C LEU A 29 -11.91 -7.25 1.99
N GLN A 30 -10.83 -6.50 2.22
CA GLN A 30 -9.58 -6.66 1.48
C GLN A 30 -9.01 -8.07 1.58
N LYS A 31 -9.18 -8.76 2.72
CA LYS A 31 -8.70 -10.15 2.89
C LYS A 31 -9.47 -11.11 1.98
N LEU A 32 -10.80 -10.90 1.86
CA LEU A 32 -11.65 -11.68 0.96
C LEU A 32 -11.30 -11.41 -0.51
N LEU A 33 -11.06 -10.16 -0.86
CA LEU A 33 -10.63 -9.78 -2.20
C LEU A 33 -9.30 -10.46 -2.57
N LEU A 34 -8.34 -10.48 -1.64
CA LEU A 34 -7.07 -11.17 -1.87
C LEU A 34 -7.25 -12.67 -2.07
N GLN A 35 -8.09 -13.32 -1.26
CA GLN A 35 -8.39 -14.74 -1.41
C GLN A 35 -9.02 -15.04 -2.78
N ALA A 36 -9.94 -14.20 -3.25
CA ALA A 36 -10.55 -14.32 -4.57
C ALA A 36 -9.50 -14.18 -5.69
N ALA A 37 -8.64 -13.17 -5.61
CA ALA A 37 -7.57 -12.97 -6.58
C ALA A 37 -6.59 -14.16 -6.62
N MET A 38 -6.24 -14.72 -5.45
CA MET A 38 -5.39 -15.92 -5.35
C MET A 38 -6.04 -17.18 -5.95
N GLN A 39 -7.38 -17.23 -6.01
CA GLN A 39 -8.14 -18.29 -6.67
C GLN A 39 -8.34 -18.04 -8.17
N GLY A 40 -7.82 -16.94 -8.71
CA GLY A 40 -7.92 -16.59 -10.12
C GLY A 40 -9.21 -15.88 -10.50
N ASP A 41 -9.95 -15.31 -9.55
CA ASP A 41 -11.13 -14.49 -9.85
C ASP A 41 -10.71 -13.21 -10.60
N GLU A 42 -11.12 -13.12 -11.86
CA GLU A 42 -10.72 -12.04 -12.77
C GLU A 42 -11.20 -10.66 -12.30
N GLU A 43 -12.37 -10.59 -11.67
CA GLU A 43 -12.89 -9.32 -11.15
C GLU A 43 -12.09 -8.84 -9.94
N ALA A 44 -11.68 -9.76 -9.08
CA ALA A 44 -10.80 -9.43 -7.96
C ALA A 44 -9.43 -8.92 -8.44
N ILE A 45 -8.87 -9.54 -9.49
CA ILE A 45 -7.62 -9.09 -10.10
C ILE A 45 -7.79 -7.70 -10.72
N ARG A 46 -8.87 -7.45 -11.48
CA ARG A 46 -9.16 -6.13 -12.06
C ARG A 46 -9.31 -5.04 -11.00
N LEU A 47 -9.88 -5.35 -9.85
CA LEU A 47 -9.98 -4.38 -8.76
C LEU A 47 -8.60 -3.96 -8.23
N TYR A 48 -7.63 -4.87 -8.16
CA TYR A 48 -6.24 -4.52 -7.82
C TYR A 48 -5.57 -3.69 -8.92
N GLU A 49 -5.84 -3.98 -10.19
CA GLU A 49 -5.32 -3.18 -11.29
C GLU A 49 -5.89 -1.75 -11.28
N ALA A 50 -7.20 -1.60 -11.04
CA ALA A 50 -7.84 -0.30 -10.90
C ALA A 50 -7.28 0.48 -9.68
N ALA A 51 -7.07 -0.20 -8.54
CA ALA A 51 -6.45 0.41 -7.37
C ALA A 51 -5.02 0.89 -7.65
N ALA A 52 -4.25 0.13 -8.44
CA ALA A 52 -2.92 0.53 -8.87
C ALA A 52 -2.94 1.76 -9.78
N GLU A 53 -3.92 1.86 -10.67
CA GLU A 53 -4.13 3.06 -11.50
C GLU A 53 -4.40 4.30 -10.66
N GLU A 54 -5.31 4.22 -9.71
CA GLU A 54 -5.61 5.34 -8.81
C GLU A 54 -4.39 5.77 -7.99
N LEU A 55 -3.62 4.81 -7.47
CA LEU A 55 -2.37 5.12 -6.77
C LEU A 55 -1.35 5.79 -7.70
N ALA A 56 -1.20 5.31 -8.92
CA ALA A 56 -0.29 5.91 -9.90
C ALA A 56 -0.69 7.33 -10.27
N LEU A 57 -2.00 7.62 -10.39
CA LEU A 57 -2.53 8.96 -10.63
C LEU A 57 -2.18 9.91 -9.48
N ILE A 58 -2.38 9.48 -8.23
CA ILE A 58 -2.05 10.27 -7.03
C ILE A 58 -0.55 10.55 -6.98
N ILE A 59 0.28 9.52 -7.14
CA ILE A 59 1.74 9.64 -7.13
C ILE A 59 2.21 10.57 -8.25
N GLY A 60 1.69 10.40 -9.46
CA GLY A 60 2.02 11.24 -10.60
C GLY A 60 1.60 12.70 -10.41
N ALA A 61 0.47 12.96 -9.73
CA ALA A 61 0.05 14.32 -9.40
C ALA A 61 1.02 14.98 -8.40
N VAL A 62 1.46 14.26 -7.38
CA VAL A 62 2.44 14.74 -6.40
C VAL A 62 3.80 14.97 -7.09
N TYR A 63 4.24 14.02 -7.93
CA TYR A 63 5.47 14.11 -8.69
C TYR A 63 5.55 15.40 -9.52
N ARG A 64 4.50 15.67 -10.29
CA ARG A 64 4.41 16.89 -11.12
C ARG A 64 4.36 18.17 -10.29
N LYS A 65 3.66 18.15 -9.14
CA LYS A 65 3.48 19.34 -8.29
C LYS A 65 4.76 19.74 -7.55
N LEU A 66 5.58 18.78 -7.16
CA LEU A 66 6.77 19.03 -6.33
C LEU A 66 8.06 19.22 -7.14
N GLU A 67 7.99 19.15 -8.47
CA GLU A 67 9.12 19.41 -9.39
C GLU A 67 10.39 18.66 -8.96
N PHE A 68 10.29 17.36 -8.72
CA PHE A 68 11.45 16.55 -8.36
C PHE A 68 12.51 16.60 -9.46
N SER A 69 13.77 16.75 -9.05
CA SER A 69 14.94 16.71 -9.95
C SER A 69 15.69 15.39 -9.77
N GLY A 70 15.91 14.67 -10.87
CA GLY A 70 16.62 13.40 -10.89
C GLY A 70 15.71 12.19 -10.67
N ASP A 71 16.32 11.04 -10.39
CA ASP A 71 15.61 9.78 -10.18
C ASP A 71 14.74 9.84 -8.92
N THR A 72 13.43 9.75 -9.12
CA THR A 72 12.50 9.82 -8.02
C THR A 72 12.15 8.42 -7.51
N ILE A 73 12.44 8.20 -6.24
CA ILE A 73 12.12 6.97 -5.54
C ILE A 73 10.85 7.16 -4.73
N VAL A 74 9.87 6.28 -4.95
CA VAL A 74 8.64 6.19 -4.18
C VAL A 74 8.68 4.89 -3.37
N SER A 75 8.24 4.94 -2.14
CA SER A 75 8.09 3.75 -1.30
C SER A 75 6.66 3.62 -0.83
N TYR A 76 6.29 2.45 -0.33
CA TYR A 76 4.93 2.11 0.03
C TYR A 76 4.82 1.57 1.45
N SER A 77 3.65 1.76 2.07
CA SER A 77 3.32 1.22 3.40
C SER A 77 1.81 1.07 3.52
N GLY A 78 1.38 0.09 4.30
CA GLY A 78 -0.04 -0.15 4.60
C GLY A 78 -0.55 -1.51 4.14
N GLY A 79 -1.74 -1.87 4.64
CA GLY A 79 -2.34 -3.20 4.46
C GLY A 79 -2.60 -3.60 3.01
N LEU A 80 -2.90 -2.64 2.13
CA LEU A 80 -3.16 -2.91 0.71
C LEU A 80 -1.99 -3.65 0.05
N PHE A 81 -0.76 -3.29 0.41
CA PHE A 81 0.45 -3.86 -0.19
C PHE A 81 0.75 -5.30 0.26
N HIS A 82 0.01 -5.83 1.25
CA HIS A 82 0.04 -7.26 1.58
C HIS A 82 -0.53 -8.13 0.45
N ALA A 83 -1.25 -7.54 -0.50
CA ALA A 83 -1.67 -8.23 -1.72
C ALA A 83 -0.50 -8.56 -2.67
N GLY A 84 0.71 -8.10 -2.36
CA GLY A 84 1.92 -8.46 -3.10
C GLY A 84 1.82 -8.12 -4.59
N ASP A 85 2.11 -9.09 -5.42
CA ASP A 85 2.17 -8.94 -6.88
C ASP A 85 0.87 -8.45 -7.52
N PHE A 86 -0.29 -8.71 -6.92
CA PHE A 86 -1.57 -8.25 -7.46
C PHE A 86 -1.67 -6.73 -7.53
N ILE A 87 -1.07 -6.02 -6.56
CA ILE A 87 -1.06 -4.55 -6.54
C ILE A 87 0.28 -3.98 -6.99
N LEU A 88 1.41 -4.61 -6.62
CA LEU A 88 2.73 -4.05 -6.88
C LEU A 88 3.10 -4.10 -8.36
N LYS A 89 2.85 -5.21 -9.07
CA LYS A 89 3.19 -5.33 -10.50
C LYS A 89 2.49 -4.30 -11.38
N PRO A 90 1.15 -4.13 -11.31
CA PRO A 90 0.49 -3.10 -12.09
C PRO A 90 0.92 -1.69 -11.69
N LEU A 91 1.16 -1.43 -10.39
CA LEU A 91 1.62 -0.13 -9.93
C LEU A 91 3.02 0.20 -10.45
N VAL A 92 3.98 -0.73 -10.37
CA VAL A 92 5.34 -0.55 -10.91
C VAL A 92 5.28 -0.18 -12.38
N ARG A 93 4.55 -0.97 -13.19
CA ARG A 93 4.39 -0.73 -14.63
C ARG A 93 3.89 0.69 -14.93
N LYS A 94 2.87 1.14 -14.20
CA LYS A 94 2.30 2.49 -14.38
C LYS A 94 3.25 3.62 -13.96
N LEU A 95 4.06 3.39 -12.93
CA LEU A 95 5.02 4.40 -12.46
C LEU A 95 6.25 4.49 -13.36
N GLU A 96 6.73 3.36 -13.88
CA GLU A 96 7.86 3.31 -14.81
C GLU A 96 7.58 4.09 -16.10
N GLU A 97 6.34 4.12 -16.59
CA GLU A 97 5.92 4.94 -17.72
C GLU A 97 6.21 6.44 -17.51
N ASN A 98 6.30 6.88 -16.26
CA ASN A 98 6.58 8.26 -15.86
C ASN A 98 8.00 8.46 -15.29
N GLY A 99 8.88 7.46 -15.38
CA GLY A 99 10.24 7.54 -14.84
C GLY A 99 10.31 7.52 -13.31
N ILE A 100 9.28 7.00 -12.66
CA ILE A 100 9.20 6.92 -11.19
C ILE A 100 9.52 5.48 -10.76
N CYS A 101 10.50 5.32 -9.86
CA CYS A 101 10.90 4.02 -9.33
C CYS A 101 10.16 3.70 -8.03
N LEU A 102 9.47 2.55 -7.99
CA LEU A 102 8.85 2.04 -6.77
C LEU A 102 9.81 1.08 -6.07
N CYS A 103 10.21 1.42 -4.85
CA CYS A 103 11.12 0.61 -4.03
C CYS A 103 10.46 0.12 -2.75
N PRO A 104 10.79 -1.08 -2.29
CA PRO A 104 10.36 -1.56 -0.98
C PRO A 104 10.78 -0.58 0.14
N PRO A 105 10.00 -0.45 1.21
CA PRO A 105 10.38 0.37 2.34
C PRO A 105 11.63 -0.18 3.01
N LYS A 106 12.61 0.68 3.28
CA LYS A 106 13.84 0.31 3.98
C LYS A 106 13.56 -0.05 5.44
N TYR A 107 12.59 0.61 6.05
CA TYR A 107 12.21 0.42 7.45
C TYR A 107 10.71 0.19 7.57
N SER A 108 10.31 -0.63 8.54
CA SER A 108 8.90 -0.74 8.92
C SER A 108 8.40 0.60 9.50
N PRO A 109 7.09 0.85 9.54
CA PRO A 109 6.54 2.09 10.12
C PRO A 109 7.00 2.33 11.58
N VAL A 110 7.11 1.27 12.38
CA VAL A 110 7.58 1.37 13.78
C VAL A 110 9.06 1.77 13.83
N GLN A 111 9.90 1.15 13.00
CA GLN A 111 11.32 1.51 12.90
C GLN A 111 11.49 2.95 12.39
N GLY A 112 10.70 3.37 11.41
CA GLY A 112 10.70 4.75 10.91
C GLY A 112 10.32 5.76 11.99
N ALA A 113 9.29 5.46 12.78
CA ALA A 113 8.87 6.29 13.91
C ALA A 113 9.96 6.39 14.99
N ALA A 114 10.62 5.27 15.31
CA ALA A 114 11.73 5.27 16.27
C ALA A 114 12.92 6.10 15.78
N LEU A 115 13.26 6.02 14.49
CA LEU A 115 14.32 6.83 13.88
C LEU A 115 13.98 8.32 13.89
N LEU A 116 12.71 8.66 13.61
CA LEU A 116 12.24 10.04 13.65
C LEU A 116 12.35 10.60 15.09
N ALA A 117 11.86 9.85 16.07
CA ALA A 117 11.96 10.23 17.49
C ALA A 117 13.42 10.39 17.93
N ALA A 118 14.30 9.46 17.54
CA ALA A 118 15.72 9.55 17.84
C ALA A 118 16.37 10.80 17.27
N ARG A 119 16.00 11.19 16.03
CA ARG A 119 16.49 12.41 15.38
C ARG A 119 16.02 13.69 16.08
N GLU A 120 14.80 13.71 16.57
CA GLU A 120 14.27 14.85 17.34
C GLU A 120 14.91 14.94 18.74
N TYR A 121 15.21 13.78 19.37
CA TYR A 121 15.84 13.73 20.68
C TYR A 121 17.33 14.09 20.65
N SER A 122 18.07 13.65 19.64
CA SER A 122 19.48 13.92 19.49
C SER A 122 19.84 14.27 18.04
N ARG A 123 20.55 15.39 17.86
CA ARG A 123 21.14 15.76 16.56
C ARG A 123 22.52 15.14 16.32
N ASP A 124 22.97 14.29 17.25
CA ASP A 124 24.24 13.60 17.14
C ASP A 124 24.17 12.53 16.04
N GLY A 125 24.98 12.69 14.99
CA GLY A 125 25.03 11.80 13.86
C GLY A 125 25.55 10.40 14.22
N GLU A 126 26.43 10.28 15.21
CA GLU A 126 26.95 8.99 15.68
C GLU A 126 25.84 8.18 16.38
N PHE A 127 25.06 8.83 17.24
CA PHE A 127 23.90 8.22 17.89
C PHE A 127 22.90 7.67 16.89
N LEU A 128 22.54 8.47 15.87
CA LEU A 128 21.62 8.04 14.81
C LEU A 128 22.18 6.89 13.97
N SER A 129 23.49 6.89 13.69
CA SER A 129 24.14 5.82 12.96
C SER A 129 24.12 4.49 13.73
N ARG A 130 24.32 4.53 15.04
CA ARG A 130 24.23 3.34 15.91
C ARG A 130 22.82 2.77 15.95
N ILE A 131 21.78 3.61 16.01
CA ILE A 131 20.39 3.15 15.98
C ILE A 131 20.09 2.50 14.61
N LYS A 132 20.49 3.11 13.51
CA LYS A 132 20.29 2.54 12.15
C LYS A 132 20.95 1.16 12.04
N ALA A 133 22.18 1.02 12.50
CA ALA A 133 22.90 -0.27 12.47
C ALA A 133 22.22 -1.37 13.32
N GLY A 134 21.48 -1.00 14.35
CA GLY A 134 20.70 -1.94 15.16
C GLY A 134 19.34 -2.33 14.56
N LEU A 135 18.92 -1.68 13.47
CA LEU A 135 17.65 -1.94 12.77
C LEU A 135 17.84 -2.75 11.48
N GLU A 136 19.06 -2.91 10.99
CA GLU A 136 19.49 -3.75 9.86
C GLU A 136 19.73 -5.17 10.30
#